data_6d2255c102288d7b2dff717371980350
#
_entry.id   6d2255c102288d7b2dff717371980350
#
_cell.length_a   1.000
_cell.length_b   1.000
_cell.length_c   1.000
_cell.angle_alpha   90.00
_cell.angle_beta   90.00
_cell.angle_gamma   90.00
#
_symmetry.space_group_name_H-M   'P 1'
#
loop_
_entity.id
_entity.type
_entity.pdbx_description
1 polymer ?
#
loop_
_entity_poly.entity_id
_entity_poly.type
_entity_poly.pdbx_seq_one_letter_code
_entity_poly.pdbx_strand_id
1 'polypeptide(L)'
;MHSSRESPPVIDETDSGALATNGEDHETQLEGQSTTKVGFNVLNTIIGSGVLCLPYALHNAGFFFGLVMLGVIAVLSQFSLYALVVAGKRTGTSHFSSVTQAALGNFGYHLLNYSMIIDMVGTVILYLMIIGDMVTALANIYLPITSSRTSVTMIVSLVVILPLLFFRNTGPLARLSVVSILCLPYIILAVALRAPQYSGKINVELSIFGPRILPAMGVLAFTYSSCHAAFPNYLGLKNRSVKAWVQASSFATAGATTISTAFAITGYLSFGSNSKANILENFPDSDNFINLGRLLFAISLIFTTPLGFYPIRDTVTEMLKIDPERHNVSRVWESICTVVLFAICAVAAALCTDLGLAYELIGALSSSVVNFLLPALVYLWAGTNVSLGQIISKWKASSGNGSHTEHDPLLALAGGSTEGKPDIRDIGLWILAWTVAAFGVWVMVLGTYNIGREL
;
A
#
# COMPACT_ATOMS: atom_id res chain seq x y z
N MET A 1 57.34 -40.65 -4.29
CA MET A 1 58.28 -39.87 -3.49
C MET A 1 57.62 -38.62 -3.02
N HIS A 2 57.47 -38.52 -1.73
CA HIS A 2 57.03 -37.45 -0.86
C HIS A 2 56.30 -36.22 -1.42
N SER A 3 55.00 -36.15 -1.17
CA SER A 3 54.20 -34.93 -1.17
C SER A 3 54.24 -34.31 0.23
N SER A 4 54.74 -33.12 0.35
CA SER A 4 54.63 -32.25 1.53
C SER A 4 53.35 -31.42 1.44
N ARG A 5 52.45 -31.65 2.38
CA ARG A 5 51.29 -30.81 2.66
C ARG A 5 51.78 -29.58 3.40
N GLU A 6 51.59 -28.41 2.84
CA GLU A 6 51.70 -27.11 3.55
C GLU A 6 50.36 -26.80 4.23
N SER A 7 50.42 -26.55 5.56
CA SER A 7 49.35 -26.04 6.41
C SER A 7 49.26 -24.52 6.29
N PRO A 8 48.08 -23.94 6.44
CA PRO A 8 47.89 -22.48 6.34
C PRO A 8 48.43 -21.76 7.59
N PRO A 9 48.87 -20.48 7.45
CA PRO A 9 49.51 -19.75 8.53
C PRO A 9 48.51 -19.33 9.64
N VAL A 10 49.01 -19.49 10.86
CA VAL A 10 48.42 -19.00 12.10
C VAL A 10 48.61 -17.48 12.14
N ILE A 11 47.55 -16.71 12.30
CA ILE A 11 47.62 -15.26 12.57
C ILE A 11 47.80 -15.05 14.05
N ASP A 12 48.91 -14.47 14.41
CA ASP A 12 49.32 -14.11 15.77
C ASP A 12 48.61 -12.83 16.24
N GLU A 13 47.92 -12.91 17.36
CA GLU A 13 47.30 -11.79 18.06
C GLU A 13 48.37 -11.10 18.93
N THR A 14 49.07 -10.10 18.39
CA THR A 14 49.66 -9.03 19.22
C THR A 14 50.20 -7.93 18.33
N ASP A 15 49.46 -6.88 18.10
CA ASP A 15 50.00 -5.53 18.07
C ASP A 15 48.93 -4.48 18.45
N SER A 16 49.02 -4.04 19.69
CA SER A 16 48.27 -2.94 20.24
C SER A 16 49.07 -1.64 20.07
N GLY A 17 48.71 -0.84 19.11
CA GLY A 17 49.37 0.44 18.82
C GLY A 17 48.43 1.48 18.25
N ALA A 18 47.81 2.23 19.17
CA ALA A 18 47.29 3.60 19.08
C ALA A 18 47.21 4.26 17.70
N LEU A 19 45.95 4.51 17.27
CA LEU A 19 45.56 5.75 16.59
C LEU A 19 44.14 6.12 17.02
N ALA A 20 44.07 7.00 18.05
CA ALA A 20 42.85 7.71 18.39
C ALA A 20 42.57 8.72 17.30
N THR A 21 41.55 8.48 16.49
CA THR A 21 40.91 9.50 15.69
C THR A 21 39.39 9.39 15.87
N ASN A 22 38.86 10.42 16.46
CA ASN A 22 37.48 10.87 16.55
C ASN A 22 36.47 10.05 15.71
N GLY A 23 35.80 9.09 16.36
CA GLY A 23 34.70 8.29 15.85
C GLY A 23 33.44 8.48 16.67
N GLU A 24 33.00 9.73 16.87
CA GLU A 24 31.74 10.03 17.58
C GLU A 24 30.50 10.11 16.66
N ASP A 25 30.52 9.57 15.46
CA ASP A 25 29.38 9.74 14.55
C ASP A 25 28.82 8.46 13.91
N HIS A 26 29.15 7.25 14.37
CA HIS A 26 28.63 6.02 13.72
C HIS A 26 28.04 4.94 14.64
N GLU A 27 27.63 5.27 15.85
CA GLU A 27 26.79 4.39 16.67
C GLU A 27 25.42 5.03 16.99
N THR A 28 24.71 5.55 16.02
CA THR A 28 23.25 5.50 16.09
C THR A 28 22.84 4.06 15.82
N GLN A 29 23.11 3.17 16.80
CA GLN A 29 22.41 1.90 16.91
C GLN A 29 20.92 2.21 16.78
N LEU A 30 20.29 1.58 15.80
CA LEU A 30 18.86 1.59 15.55
C LEU A 30 18.14 1.15 16.85
N GLU A 31 17.96 2.05 17.79
CA GLU A 31 17.05 1.84 18.93
C GLU A 31 15.69 1.59 18.34
N GLY A 32 15.24 0.32 18.37
CA GLY A 32 13.96 -0.08 17.85
C GLY A 32 12.85 0.81 18.44
N GLN A 33 11.84 1.11 17.62
CA GLN A 33 10.75 2.01 17.99
C GLN A 33 9.77 1.34 18.95
N SER A 34 9.10 2.13 19.78
CA SER A 34 8.01 1.64 20.64
C SER A 34 6.81 1.18 19.79
N THR A 35 6.01 0.26 20.33
CA THR A 35 4.80 -0.25 19.70
C THR A 35 3.84 0.88 19.28
N THR A 36 3.71 1.90 20.11
CA THR A 36 2.86 3.07 19.81
C THR A 36 3.39 3.87 18.62
N LYS A 37 4.71 4.13 18.58
CA LYS A 37 5.31 4.88 17.45
C LYS A 37 5.15 4.13 16.13
N VAL A 38 5.37 2.81 16.13
CA VAL A 38 5.13 1.98 14.95
C VAL A 38 3.63 1.97 14.59
N GLY A 39 2.74 1.92 15.58
CA GLY A 39 1.29 2.03 15.35
C GLY A 39 0.92 3.34 14.64
N PHE A 40 1.50 4.48 15.05
CA PHE A 40 1.29 5.75 14.34
C PHE A 40 1.87 5.75 12.92
N ASN A 41 3.01 5.11 12.68
CA ASN A 41 3.57 5.00 11.33
C ASN A 41 2.63 4.19 10.41
N VAL A 42 2.12 3.05 10.88
CA VAL A 42 1.16 2.23 10.15
C VAL A 42 -0.16 2.98 9.95
N LEU A 43 -0.66 3.68 10.97
CA LEU A 43 -1.83 4.55 10.89
C LEU A 43 -1.69 5.57 9.75
N ASN A 44 -0.56 6.28 9.71
CA ASN A 44 -0.27 7.25 8.67
C ASN A 44 -0.15 6.62 7.27
N THR A 45 0.31 5.37 7.20
CA THR A 45 0.34 4.64 5.93
C THR A 45 -1.07 4.30 5.44
N ILE A 46 -1.98 3.88 6.34
CA ILE A 46 -3.38 3.57 5.99
C ILE A 46 -4.13 4.86 5.63
N ILE A 47 -3.95 5.95 6.40
CA ILE A 47 -4.59 7.24 6.13
C ILE A 47 -3.78 7.97 5.04
N GLY A 48 -3.95 7.52 3.80
CA GLY A 48 -3.36 8.16 2.61
C GLY A 48 -4.36 9.01 1.83
N SER A 49 -4.06 9.25 0.55
CA SER A 49 -4.93 10.01 -0.36
C SER A 49 -6.32 9.38 -0.56
N GLY A 50 -6.46 8.07 -0.35
CA GLY A 50 -7.72 7.33 -0.47
C GLY A 50 -8.83 7.84 0.44
N VAL A 51 -8.51 8.45 1.59
CA VAL A 51 -9.50 9.02 2.50
C VAL A 51 -10.35 10.10 1.82
N LEU A 52 -9.77 10.91 0.92
CA LEU A 52 -10.50 11.96 0.21
C LEU A 52 -11.62 11.43 -0.70
N CYS A 53 -11.48 10.20 -1.17
CA CYS A 53 -12.45 9.54 -2.04
C CYS A 53 -13.58 8.80 -1.29
N LEU A 54 -13.51 8.70 0.04
CA LEU A 54 -14.47 7.91 0.82
C LEU A 54 -15.92 8.41 0.75
N PRO A 55 -16.22 9.72 0.75
CA PRO A 55 -17.60 10.18 0.55
C PRO A 55 -18.17 9.76 -0.81
N TYR A 56 -17.36 9.81 -1.87
CA TYR A 56 -17.69 9.29 -3.19
C TYR A 56 -17.91 7.76 -3.17
N ALA A 57 -17.07 7.02 -2.46
CA ALA A 57 -17.23 5.58 -2.30
C ALA A 57 -18.53 5.23 -1.57
N LEU A 58 -18.92 5.99 -0.53
CA LEU A 58 -20.21 5.82 0.15
C LEU A 58 -21.39 6.09 -0.77
N HIS A 59 -21.32 7.10 -1.64
CA HIS A 59 -22.36 7.34 -2.63
C HIS A 59 -22.52 6.12 -3.57
N ASN A 60 -21.42 5.63 -4.12
CA ASN A 60 -21.44 4.53 -5.08
C ASN A 60 -21.80 3.17 -4.45
N ALA A 61 -21.35 2.90 -3.23
CA ALA A 61 -21.68 1.66 -2.52
C ALA A 61 -23.09 1.68 -1.89
N GLY A 62 -23.61 2.85 -1.58
CA GLY A 62 -24.74 3.10 -0.67
C GLY A 62 -24.24 3.41 0.73
N PHE A 63 -24.93 4.32 1.41
CA PHE A 63 -24.49 4.85 2.70
C PHE A 63 -24.29 3.74 3.75
N PHE A 64 -25.35 2.94 4.01
CA PHE A 64 -25.27 1.91 5.04
C PHE A 64 -24.37 0.74 4.62
N PHE A 65 -24.49 0.26 3.40
CA PHE A 65 -23.66 -0.83 2.91
C PHE A 65 -22.18 -0.43 2.85
N GLY A 66 -21.86 0.80 2.39
CA GLY A 66 -20.51 1.31 2.35
C GLY A 66 -19.87 1.42 3.74
N LEU A 67 -20.62 1.87 4.76
CA LEU A 67 -20.14 1.90 6.15
C LEU A 67 -19.86 0.50 6.71
N VAL A 68 -20.75 -0.46 6.45
CA VAL A 68 -20.53 -1.85 6.87
C VAL A 68 -19.29 -2.41 6.17
N MET A 69 -19.15 -2.19 4.86
CA MET A 69 -17.99 -2.66 4.09
C MET A 69 -16.69 -2.01 4.54
N LEU A 70 -16.71 -0.73 4.91
CA LEU A 70 -15.53 -0.05 5.47
C LEU A 70 -15.04 -0.74 6.76
N GLY A 71 -15.95 -1.14 7.63
CA GLY A 71 -15.63 -1.94 8.82
C GLY A 71 -15.16 -3.36 8.49
N VAL A 72 -15.81 -4.04 7.54
CA VAL A 72 -15.39 -5.39 7.09
C VAL A 72 -14.00 -5.35 6.50
N ILE A 73 -13.73 -4.41 5.58
CA ILE A 73 -12.40 -4.28 4.93
C ILE A 73 -11.32 -3.94 5.95
N ALA A 74 -11.62 -3.15 6.98
CA ALA A 74 -10.70 -2.89 8.09
C ALA A 74 -10.29 -4.18 8.81
N VAL A 75 -11.25 -5.06 9.12
CA VAL A 75 -10.97 -6.36 9.75
C VAL A 75 -10.14 -7.25 8.82
N LEU A 76 -10.48 -7.32 7.53
CA LEU A 76 -9.73 -8.09 6.54
C LEU A 76 -8.29 -7.55 6.37
N SER A 77 -8.11 -6.24 6.34
CA SER A 77 -6.80 -5.58 6.28
C SER A 77 -5.95 -5.88 7.54
N GLN A 78 -6.56 -5.78 8.72
CA GLN A 78 -5.88 -6.15 9.98
C GLN A 78 -5.42 -7.62 9.97
N PHE A 79 -6.25 -8.53 9.46
CA PHE A 79 -5.86 -9.91 9.30
C PHE A 79 -4.71 -10.06 8.30
N SER A 80 -4.72 -9.35 7.18
CA SER A 80 -3.65 -9.39 6.16
C SER A 80 -2.30 -8.95 6.73
N LEU A 81 -2.28 -7.86 7.53
CA LEU A 81 -1.08 -7.39 8.23
C LEU A 81 -0.55 -8.42 9.23
N TYR A 82 -1.44 -9.07 9.97
CA TYR A 82 -1.09 -10.17 10.87
C TYR A 82 -0.54 -11.38 10.10
N ALA A 83 -1.27 -11.82 9.09
CA ALA A 83 -0.98 -13.00 8.29
C ALA A 83 0.41 -12.92 7.65
N LEU A 84 0.75 -11.76 7.09
CA LEU A 84 2.02 -11.52 6.41
C LEU A 84 3.22 -11.67 7.38
N VAL A 85 3.15 -11.06 8.57
CA VAL A 85 4.23 -11.14 9.55
C VAL A 85 4.35 -12.55 10.15
N VAL A 86 3.24 -13.23 10.39
CA VAL A 86 3.25 -14.63 10.84
C VAL A 86 3.88 -15.55 9.79
N ALA A 87 3.52 -15.36 8.53
CA ALA A 87 4.10 -16.10 7.42
C ALA A 87 5.61 -15.83 7.29
N GLY A 88 6.05 -14.59 7.43
CA GLY A 88 7.47 -14.24 7.46
C GLY A 88 8.23 -14.95 8.57
N LYS A 89 7.64 -15.05 9.77
CA LYS A 89 8.24 -15.83 10.87
C LYS A 89 8.31 -17.34 10.59
N ARG A 90 7.29 -17.89 9.95
CA ARG A 90 7.26 -19.33 9.59
C ARG A 90 8.29 -19.68 8.51
N THR A 91 8.52 -18.76 7.55
CA THR A 91 9.48 -18.94 6.45
C THR A 91 10.90 -18.47 6.79
N GLY A 92 11.10 -17.80 7.93
CA GLY A 92 12.39 -17.22 8.29
C GLY A 92 12.80 -16.02 7.43
N THR A 93 11.86 -15.39 6.73
CA THR A 93 12.11 -14.26 5.83
C THR A 93 11.43 -12.98 6.32
N SER A 94 12.01 -11.81 5.96
CA SER A 94 11.59 -10.51 6.46
C SER A 94 11.25 -9.50 5.36
N HIS A 95 11.06 -9.98 4.14
CA HIS A 95 10.64 -9.19 2.97
C HIS A 95 9.42 -9.82 2.33
N PHE A 96 8.47 -9.00 1.87
CA PHE A 96 7.22 -9.50 1.30
C PHE A 96 7.47 -10.40 0.08
N SER A 97 8.38 -10.02 -0.82
CA SER A 97 8.75 -10.81 -2.00
C SER A 97 9.35 -12.17 -1.62
N SER A 98 10.27 -12.19 -0.65
CA SER A 98 10.91 -13.43 -0.18
C SER A 98 9.93 -14.36 0.52
N VAL A 99 9.02 -13.83 1.35
CA VAL A 99 7.94 -14.62 1.99
C VAL A 99 7.03 -15.22 0.93
N THR A 100 6.65 -14.43 -0.07
CA THR A 100 5.76 -14.89 -1.15
C THR A 100 6.44 -15.94 -2.02
N GLN A 101 7.72 -15.77 -2.30
CA GLN A 101 8.51 -16.77 -3.02
C GLN A 101 8.66 -18.08 -2.23
N ALA A 102 8.91 -17.98 -0.92
CA ALA A 102 9.03 -19.17 -0.05
C ALA A 102 7.71 -19.95 0.07
N ALA A 103 6.57 -19.24 0.09
CA ALA A 103 5.26 -19.86 0.25
C ALA A 103 4.67 -20.34 -1.09
N LEU A 104 4.73 -19.53 -2.16
CA LEU A 104 4.03 -19.74 -3.43
C LEU A 104 4.98 -20.02 -4.62
N GLY A 105 6.30 -20.05 -4.36
CA GLY A 105 7.32 -20.24 -5.39
C GLY A 105 7.45 -19.05 -6.34
N ASN A 106 8.09 -19.28 -7.49
CA ASN A 106 8.34 -18.22 -8.49
C ASN A 106 7.07 -17.59 -9.03
N PHE A 107 5.96 -18.32 -9.13
CA PHE A 107 4.69 -17.76 -9.57
C PHE A 107 4.22 -16.66 -8.61
N GLY A 108 4.22 -16.93 -7.29
CA GLY A 108 3.84 -15.95 -6.28
C GLY A 108 4.77 -14.74 -6.28
N TYR A 109 6.07 -14.94 -6.43
CA TYR A 109 7.06 -13.87 -6.54
C TYR A 109 6.75 -12.92 -7.71
N HIS A 110 6.51 -13.46 -8.90
CA HIS A 110 6.20 -12.63 -10.07
C HIS A 110 4.83 -11.95 -9.93
N LEU A 111 3.82 -12.67 -9.44
CA LEU A 111 2.49 -12.09 -9.21
C LEU A 111 2.54 -10.91 -8.25
N LEU A 112 3.28 -11.04 -7.14
CA LEU A 112 3.47 -9.94 -6.20
C LEU A 112 4.17 -8.75 -6.86
N ASN A 113 5.31 -8.98 -7.51
CA ASN A 113 6.10 -7.88 -8.08
C ASN A 113 5.33 -7.12 -9.16
N TYR A 114 4.63 -7.81 -10.07
CA TYR A 114 3.79 -7.13 -11.05
C TYR A 114 2.64 -6.36 -10.42
N SER A 115 1.96 -6.97 -9.43
CA SER A 115 0.86 -6.28 -8.73
C SER A 115 1.37 -5.08 -7.94
N MET A 116 2.53 -5.16 -7.30
CA MET A 116 3.15 -4.03 -6.59
C MET A 116 3.56 -2.91 -7.56
N ILE A 117 4.11 -3.23 -8.73
CA ILE A 117 4.43 -2.22 -9.74
C ILE A 117 3.16 -1.49 -10.18
N ILE A 118 2.08 -2.22 -10.49
CA ILE A 118 0.79 -1.62 -10.90
C ILE A 118 0.23 -0.75 -9.76
N ASP A 119 0.28 -1.22 -8.51
CA ASP A 119 -0.22 -0.48 -7.33
C ASP A 119 0.56 0.82 -7.12
N MET A 120 1.88 0.78 -7.21
CA MET A 120 2.75 1.93 -7.00
C MET A 120 2.70 2.92 -8.18
N VAL A 121 2.72 2.43 -9.42
CA VAL A 121 2.55 3.27 -10.62
C VAL A 121 1.18 3.97 -10.56
N GLY A 122 0.13 3.21 -10.25
CA GLY A 122 -1.20 3.76 -10.06
C GLY A 122 -1.24 4.82 -8.96
N THR A 123 -0.61 4.57 -7.81
CA THR A 123 -0.51 5.54 -6.70
C THR A 123 0.19 6.83 -7.13
N VAL A 124 1.30 6.73 -7.89
CA VAL A 124 1.99 7.91 -8.43
C VAL A 124 1.08 8.68 -9.40
N ILE A 125 0.36 7.99 -10.28
CA ILE A 125 -0.61 8.62 -11.19
C ILE A 125 -1.69 9.36 -10.39
N LEU A 126 -2.28 8.73 -9.36
CA LEU A 126 -3.26 9.37 -8.47
C LEU A 126 -2.70 10.62 -7.79
N TYR A 127 -1.48 10.57 -7.28
CA TYR A 127 -0.83 11.73 -6.67
C TYR A 127 -0.67 12.87 -7.66
N LEU A 128 -0.20 12.58 -8.89
CA LEU A 128 -0.05 13.60 -9.93
C LEU A 128 -1.41 14.18 -10.38
N MET A 129 -2.47 13.35 -10.42
CA MET A 129 -3.83 13.82 -10.71
C MET A 129 -4.31 14.80 -9.65
N ILE A 130 -4.19 14.44 -8.36
CA ILE A 130 -4.61 15.28 -7.24
C ILE A 130 -3.78 16.58 -7.18
N ILE A 131 -2.47 16.51 -7.38
CA ILE A 131 -1.59 17.68 -7.45
C ILE A 131 -2.07 18.61 -8.57
N GLY A 132 -2.36 18.04 -9.75
CA GLY A 132 -2.88 18.76 -10.89
C GLY A 132 -4.19 19.50 -10.56
N ASP A 133 -5.14 18.81 -9.93
CA ASP A 133 -6.43 19.38 -9.53
C ASP A 133 -6.24 20.52 -8.51
N MET A 134 -5.44 20.28 -7.46
CA MET A 134 -5.22 21.25 -6.39
C MET A 134 -4.46 22.49 -6.88
N VAL A 135 -3.36 22.29 -7.60
CA VAL A 135 -2.53 23.40 -8.09
C VAL A 135 -3.28 24.22 -9.16
N THR A 136 -4.07 23.57 -10.03
CA THR A 136 -4.88 24.27 -11.03
C THR A 136 -5.95 25.12 -10.34
N ALA A 137 -6.66 24.58 -9.35
CA ALA A 137 -7.65 25.33 -8.59
C ALA A 137 -7.02 26.58 -7.94
N LEU A 138 -5.89 26.41 -7.25
CA LEU A 138 -5.18 27.53 -6.60
C LEU A 138 -4.64 28.55 -7.62
N ALA A 139 -4.08 28.09 -8.74
CA ALA A 139 -3.58 28.96 -9.79
C ALA A 139 -4.69 29.84 -10.38
N ASN A 140 -5.84 29.24 -10.66
CA ASN A 140 -6.99 29.98 -11.23
C ASN A 140 -7.63 30.97 -10.22
N ILE A 141 -7.48 30.70 -8.89
CA ILE A 141 -7.99 31.63 -7.86
C ILE A 141 -7.04 32.80 -7.62
N TYR A 142 -5.75 32.54 -7.51
CA TYR A 142 -4.78 33.54 -7.02
C TYR A 142 -3.92 34.18 -8.13
N LEU A 143 -3.86 33.56 -9.32
CA LEU A 143 -3.08 34.08 -10.44
C LEU A 143 -4.04 34.64 -11.53
N PRO A 144 -3.65 35.70 -12.25
CA PRO A 144 -4.48 36.29 -13.31
C PRO A 144 -4.40 35.50 -14.63
N ILE A 145 -4.34 34.17 -14.54
CA ILE A 145 -4.19 33.26 -15.68
C ILE A 145 -5.22 32.14 -15.57
N THR A 146 -5.87 31.81 -16.66
CA THR A 146 -6.71 30.61 -16.75
C THR A 146 -5.82 29.47 -17.21
N SER A 147 -5.52 28.57 -16.29
CA SER A 147 -4.65 27.43 -16.55
C SER A 147 -5.46 26.15 -16.80
N SER A 148 -5.09 25.37 -17.81
CA SER A 148 -5.67 24.05 -18.00
C SER A 148 -5.05 23.04 -17.02
N ARG A 149 -5.85 22.10 -16.50
CA ARG A 149 -5.41 21.04 -15.62
C ARG A 149 -4.24 20.23 -16.21
N THR A 150 -4.36 19.85 -17.49
CA THR A 150 -3.33 19.10 -18.21
C THR A 150 -1.99 19.82 -18.23
N SER A 151 -1.99 21.12 -18.56
CA SER A 151 -0.76 21.94 -18.62
C SER A 151 -0.12 22.07 -17.24
N VAL A 152 -0.93 22.35 -16.19
CA VAL A 152 -0.43 22.49 -14.81
C VAL A 152 0.13 21.16 -14.32
N THR A 153 -0.57 20.03 -14.53
CA THR A 153 -0.09 18.69 -14.16
C THR A 153 1.26 18.40 -14.81
N MET A 154 1.40 18.66 -16.12
CA MET A 154 2.66 18.44 -16.84
C MET A 154 3.79 19.35 -16.36
N ILE A 155 3.52 20.65 -16.15
CA ILE A 155 4.53 21.60 -15.68
C ILE A 155 5.02 21.21 -14.28
N VAL A 156 4.11 20.95 -13.33
CA VAL A 156 4.48 20.57 -11.96
C VAL A 156 5.23 19.23 -11.95
N SER A 157 4.77 18.26 -12.75
CA SER A 157 5.46 16.96 -12.85
C SER A 157 6.88 17.10 -13.38
N LEU A 158 7.09 17.82 -14.48
CA LEU A 158 8.38 17.90 -15.15
C LEU A 158 9.33 18.90 -14.48
N VAL A 159 8.83 20.04 -13.98
CA VAL A 159 9.67 21.11 -13.44
C VAL A 159 9.94 20.95 -11.95
N VAL A 160 8.96 20.43 -11.18
CA VAL A 160 9.08 20.32 -9.73
C VAL A 160 9.39 18.88 -9.30
N ILE A 161 8.59 17.90 -9.74
CA ILE A 161 8.70 16.53 -9.19
C ILE A 161 9.83 15.75 -9.85
N LEU A 162 9.98 15.81 -11.17
CA LEU A 162 11.04 15.07 -11.86
C LEU A 162 12.45 15.38 -11.32
N PRO A 163 12.86 16.64 -11.05
CA PRO A 163 14.14 16.91 -10.40
C PRO A 163 14.28 16.26 -9.02
N LEU A 164 13.18 16.17 -8.24
CA LEU A 164 13.20 15.53 -6.92
C LEU A 164 13.49 14.02 -7.00
N LEU A 165 13.17 13.36 -8.11
CA LEU A 165 13.44 11.94 -8.33
C LEU A 165 14.92 11.61 -8.49
N PHE A 166 15.76 12.58 -8.84
CA PHE A 166 17.20 12.42 -8.96
C PHE A 166 17.96 12.57 -7.63
N PHE A 167 17.27 13.02 -6.55
CA PHE A 167 17.90 13.03 -5.24
C PHE A 167 18.09 11.61 -4.72
N ARG A 168 19.34 11.19 -4.53
CA ARG A 168 19.70 9.86 -4.01
C ARG A 168 19.53 9.75 -2.50
N ASN A 169 19.67 10.85 -1.79
CA ASN A 169 19.47 10.89 -0.35
C ASN A 169 17.98 11.02 -0.04
N THR A 170 17.35 9.90 0.29
CA THR A 170 15.96 9.85 0.77
C THR A 170 15.77 10.54 2.13
N GLY A 171 16.86 10.76 2.89
CA GLY A 171 16.82 11.35 4.22
C GLY A 171 16.20 12.76 4.28
N PRO A 172 16.60 13.75 3.47
CA PRO A 172 15.95 15.05 3.40
C PRO A 172 14.50 14.97 2.96
N LEU A 173 14.19 14.15 1.95
CA LEU A 173 12.81 13.93 1.47
C LEU A 173 11.93 13.28 2.55
N ALA A 174 12.46 12.29 3.26
CA ALA A 174 11.76 11.65 4.36
C ALA A 174 11.47 12.63 5.51
N ARG A 175 12.36 13.59 5.78
CA ARG A 175 12.09 14.66 6.76
C ARG A 175 11.00 15.63 6.27
N LEU A 176 10.96 15.95 4.99
CA LEU A 176 9.93 16.80 4.41
C LEU A 176 8.58 16.08 4.33
N SER A 177 8.57 14.75 4.14
CA SER A 177 7.33 13.97 4.20
C SER A 177 6.69 13.94 5.59
N VAL A 178 7.43 14.31 6.66
CA VAL A 178 6.84 14.56 7.99
C VAL A 178 5.80 15.69 7.93
N VAL A 179 5.94 16.64 7.01
CA VAL A 179 4.91 17.67 6.76
C VAL A 179 3.58 17.02 6.37
N SER A 180 3.60 15.90 5.64
CA SER A 180 2.41 15.13 5.28
C SER A 180 1.63 14.65 6.50
N ILE A 181 2.34 14.31 7.60
CA ILE A 181 1.73 13.87 8.86
C ILE A 181 0.88 14.98 9.48
N LEU A 182 1.22 16.25 9.24
CA LEU A 182 0.46 17.41 9.73
C LEU A 182 -0.63 17.86 8.75
N CYS A 183 -0.41 17.66 7.45
CA CYS A 183 -1.36 18.08 6.42
C CYS A 183 -2.66 17.27 6.45
N LEU A 184 -2.57 15.94 6.61
CA LEU A 184 -3.77 15.09 6.63
C LEU A 184 -4.73 15.41 7.79
N PRO A 185 -4.28 15.52 9.06
CA PRO A 185 -5.15 15.98 10.15
C PRO A 185 -5.78 17.35 9.90
N TYR A 186 -5.02 18.28 9.30
CA TYR A 186 -5.57 19.58 8.94
C TYR A 186 -6.70 19.45 7.93
N ILE A 187 -6.52 18.67 6.86
CA ILE A 187 -7.54 18.47 5.82
C ILE A 187 -8.79 17.81 6.41
N ILE A 188 -8.61 16.77 7.24
CA ILE A 188 -9.72 16.11 7.92
C ILE A 188 -10.49 17.09 8.78
N LEU A 189 -9.77 17.92 9.56
CA LEU A 189 -10.37 18.94 10.39
C LEU A 189 -11.05 20.03 9.54
N ALA A 190 -10.41 20.47 8.46
CA ALA A 190 -10.96 21.50 7.56
C ALA A 190 -12.28 21.02 6.94
N VAL A 191 -12.32 19.81 6.42
CA VAL A 191 -13.55 19.21 5.89
C VAL A 191 -14.58 19.03 7.01
N ALA A 192 -14.22 18.52 8.17
CA ALA A 192 -15.14 18.34 9.29
C ALA A 192 -15.80 19.65 9.78
N LEU A 193 -15.05 20.76 9.79
CA LEU A 193 -15.54 22.08 10.21
C LEU A 193 -16.36 22.78 9.13
N ARG A 194 -15.99 22.61 7.85
CA ARG A 194 -16.61 23.32 6.73
C ARG A 194 -17.77 22.58 6.09
N ALA A 195 -17.66 21.26 5.96
CA ALA A 195 -18.68 20.44 5.31
C ALA A 195 -20.10 20.64 5.89
N PRO A 196 -20.32 20.73 7.22
CA PRO A 196 -21.64 20.94 7.78
C PRO A 196 -22.30 22.27 7.34
N GLN A 197 -21.54 23.28 6.93
CA GLN A 197 -22.08 24.56 6.44
C GLN A 197 -22.77 24.40 5.08
N TYR A 198 -22.48 23.32 4.37
CA TYR A 198 -23.05 22.96 3.07
C TYR A 198 -24.13 21.88 3.19
N SER A 199 -24.23 21.22 4.36
CA SER A 199 -25.28 20.23 4.63
C SER A 199 -26.66 20.91 4.65
N GLY A 200 -27.69 20.18 4.20
CA GLY A 200 -29.06 20.71 4.11
C GLY A 200 -29.37 21.51 2.83
N LYS A 201 -28.37 21.80 1.99
CA LYS A 201 -28.59 22.37 0.66
C LYS A 201 -28.89 21.34 -0.42
N ILE A 202 -28.64 20.07 -0.12
CA ILE A 202 -28.80 18.92 -1.01
C ILE A 202 -29.62 17.87 -0.28
N ASN A 203 -30.58 17.27 -0.97
CA ASN A 203 -31.29 16.09 -0.42
C ASN A 203 -30.32 14.91 -0.39
N VAL A 204 -29.89 14.52 0.80
CA VAL A 204 -29.02 13.37 1.02
C VAL A 204 -29.86 12.12 1.19
N GLU A 205 -29.75 11.19 0.25
CA GLU A 205 -30.42 9.90 0.34
C GLU A 205 -29.58 8.93 1.17
N LEU A 206 -30.10 8.48 2.30
CA LEU A 206 -29.49 7.42 3.11
C LEU A 206 -29.87 6.06 2.53
N SER A 207 -29.30 5.72 1.37
CA SER A 207 -29.56 4.46 0.67
C SER A 207 -28.88 3.27 1.35
N ILE A 208 -29.53 2.09 1.29
CA ILE A 208 -28.87 0.85 1.72
C ILE A 208 -27.83 0.42 0.69
N PHE A 209 -28.19 0.41 -0.59
CA PHE A 209 -27.32 0.06 -1.70
C PHE A 209 -27.20 1.24 -2.66
N GLY A 210 -26.01 1.43 -3.19
CA GLY A 210 -25.71 2.48 -4.17
C GLY A 210 -25.70 1.97 -5.60
N PRO A 211 -25.47 2.87 -6.56
CA PRO A 211 -25.54 2.54 -7.99
C PRO A 211 -24.36 1.71 -8.49
N ARG A 212 -23.18 1.82 -7.86
CA ARG A 212 -21.92 1.25 -8.37
C ARG A 212 -21.13 0.55 -7.26
N ILE A 213 -21.71 -0.49 -6.67
CA ILE A 213 -21.16 -1.19 -5.49
C ILE A 213 -19.77 -1.79 -5.79
N LEU A 214 -19.62 -2.50 -6.92
CA LEU A 214 -18.40 -3.22 -7.23
C LEU A 214 -17.19 -2.29 -7.46
N PRO A 215 -17.29 -1.21 -8.24
CA PRO A 215 -16.22 -0.21 -8.34
C PRO A 215 -15.88 0.43 -6.98
N ALA A 216 -16.91 0.77 -6.17
CA ALA A 216 -16.70 1.34 -4.85
C ALA A 216 -15.88 0.42 -3.92
N MET A 217 -15.99 -0.91 -4.05
CA MET A 217 -15.16 -1.86 -3.31
C MET A 217 -13.66 -1.71 -3.66
N GLY A 218 -13.34 -1.39 -4.91
CA GLY A 218 -11.96 -1.06 -5.32
C GLY A 218 -11.43 0.15 -4.55
N VAL A 219 -12.19 1.25 -4.48
CA VAL A 219 -11.81 2.45 -3.70
C VAL A 219 -11.57 2.11 -2.24
N LEU A 220 -12.48 1.34 -1.62
CA LEU A 220 -12.34 0.93 -0.22
C LEU A 220 -11.14 0.01 -0.01
N ALA A 221 -10.85 -0.91 -0.93
CA ALA A 221 -9.68 -1.78 -0.88
C ALA A 221 -8.36 -0.97 -0.98
N PHE A 222 -8.32 0.03 -1.87
CA PHE A 222 -7.18 0.95 -1.99
C PHE A 222 -6.95 1.75 -0.70
N THR A 223 -8.02 2.26 -0.08
CA THR A 223 -7.92 3.07 1.15
C THR A 223 -7.20 2.34 2.29
N TYR A 224 -7.29 1.01 2.36
CA TYR A 224 -6.60 0.19 3.36
C TYR A 224 -5.31 -0.45 2.84
N SER A 225 -4.76 0.02 1.72
CA SER A 225 -3.50 -0.50 1.16
C SER A 225 -2.32 -0.18 2.07
N SER A 226 -1.81 -1.19 2.79
CA SER A 226 -0.73 -1.02 3.78
C SER A 226 0.21 -2.22 3.93
N CYS A 227 -0.08 -3.34 3.26
CA CYS A 227 0.72 -4.56 3.39
C CYS A 227 2.17 -4.40 2.90
N HIS A 228 2.42 -3.51 1.93
CA HIS A 228 3.76 -3.17 1.47
C HIS A 228 4.65 -2.59 2.59
N ALA A 229 4.05 -1.91 3.58
CA ALA A 229 4.75 -1.32 4.71
C ALA A 229 4.82 -2.24 5.96
N ALA A 230 4.26 -3.46 5.90
CA ALA A 230 4.18 -4.34 7.06
C ALA A 230 5.56 -4.72 7.59
N PHE A 231 6.46 -5.25 6.75
CA PHE A 231 7.79 -5.66 7.18
C PHE A 231 8.70 -4.53 7.62
N PRO A 232 8.82 -3.41 6.89
CA PRO A 232 9.60 -2.26 7.37
C PRO A 232 9.16 -1.79 8.76
N ASN A 233 7.86 -1.70 9.01
CA ASN A 233 7.34 -1.30 10.31
C ASN A 233 7.55 -2.38 11.39
N TYR A 234 7.36 -3.65 11.06
CA TYR A 234 7.59 -4.76 11.98
C TYR A 234 9.07 -4.85 12.41
N LEU A 235 9.99 -4.71 11.46
CA LEU A 235 11.44 -4.72 11.73
C LEU A 235 11.88 -3.49 12.53
N GLY A 236 11.16 -2.39 12.43
CA GLY A 236 11.38 -1.17 13.23
C GLY A 236 10.98 -1.32 14.70
N LEU A 237 10.24 -2.36 15.11
CA LEU A 237 9.87 -2.58 16.50
C LEU A 237 11.08 -2.93 17.38
N LYS A 238 11.16 -2.32 18.58
CA LYS A 238 12.14 -2.71 19.62
C LYS A 238 11.91 -4.16 20.06
N ASN A 239 10.65 -4.55 20.28
CA ASN A 239 10.25 -5.92 20.53
C ASN A 239 9.59 -6.52 19.28
N ARG A 240 10.35 -7.27 18.48
CA ARG A 240 9.90 -7.90 17.24
C ARG A 240 9.04 -9.15 17.50
N SER A 241 8.07 -9.06 18.42
CA SER A 241 7.11 -10.13 18.69
C SER A 241 5.83 -9.96 17.88
N VAL A 242 5.16 -11.07 17.55
CA VAL A 242 3.85 -11.02 16.89
C VAL A 242 2.84 -10.26 17.73
N LYS A 243 2.90 -10.41 19.08
CA LYS A 243 2.02 -9.70 20.00
C LYS A 243 2.18 -8.17 19.89
N ALA A 244 3.43 -7.67 19.90
CA ALA A 244 3.69 -6.23 19.76
C ALA A 244 3.26 -5.73 18.37
N TRP A 245 3.44 -6.52 17.32
CA TRP A 245 2.97 -6.19 15.99
C TRP A 245 1.45 -6.10 15.92
N VAL A 246 0.73 -7.10 16.44
CA VAL A 246 -0.74 -7.07 16.49
C VAL A 246 -1.25 -5.86 17.27
N GLN A 247 -0.62 -5.49 18.38
CA GLN A 247 -1.00 -4.30 19.13
C GLN A 247 -0.81 -3.02 18.29
N ALA A 248 0.36 -2.87 17.62
CA ALA A 248 0.64 -1.71 16.78
C ALA A 248 -0.31 -1.62 15.58
N SER A 249 -0.49 -2.73 14.85
CA SER A 249 -1.36 -2.76 13.66
C SER A 249 -2.83 -2.61 14.01
N SER A 250 -3.31 -3.22 15.11
CA SER A 250 -4.71 -3.06 15.56
C SER A 250 -5.02 -1.63 15.99
N PHE A 251 -4.08 -0.98 16.71
CA PHE A 251 -4.20 0.44 17.03
C PHE A 251 -4.29 1.29 15.75
N ALA A 252 -3.42 1.02 14.78
CA ALA A 252 -3.38 1.73 13.51
C ALA A 252 -4.68 1.54 12.71
N THR A 253 -5.12 0.29 12.54
CA THR A 253 -6.32 -0.03 11.75
C THR A 253 -7.58 0.53 12.42
N ALA A 254 -7.72 0.39 13.74
CA ALA A 254 -8.87 0.94 14.47
C ALA A 254 -8.90 2.47 14.37
N GLY A 255 -7.75 3.14 14.57
CA GLY A 255 -7.63 4.59 14.43
C GLY A 255 -7.95 5.06 13.01
N ALA A 256 -7.38 4.40 12.00
CA ALA A 256 -7.66 4.71 10.60
C ALA A 256 -9.14 4.52 10.26
N THR A 257 -9.75 3.42 10.70
CA THR A 257 -11.19 3.16 10.48
C THR A 257 -12.06 4.23 11.12
N THR A 258 -11.76 4.63 12.36
CA THR A 258 -12.52 5.68 13.06
C THR A 258 -12.46 7.00 12.30
N ILE A 259 -11.25 7.42 11.91
CA ILE A 259 -11.01 8.67 11.17
C ILE A 259 -11.67 8.61 9.80
N SER A 260 -11.46 7.53 9.05
CA SER A 260 -12.02 7.32 7.71
C SER A 260 -13.55 7.29 7.72
N THR A 261 -14.14 6.63 8.71
CA THR A 261 -15.61 6.57 8.88
C THR A 261 -16.19 7.96 9.19
N ALA A 262 -15.58 8.68 10.14
CA ALA A 262 -16.02 10.02 10.48
C ALA A 262 -15.91 10.96 9.27
N PHE A 263 -14.80 10.90 8.53
CA PHE A 263 -14.59 11.70 7.34
C PHE A 263 -15.59 11.36 6.22
N ALA A 264 -15.79 10.08 5.96
CA ALA A 264 -16.73 9.59 4.95
C ALA A 264 -18.17 10.04 5.24
N ILE A 265 -18.61 9.88 6.49
CA ILE A 265 -19.95 10.32 6.94
C ILE A 265 -20.09 11.84 6.79
N THR A 266 -19.12 12.60 7.30
CA THR A 266 -19.18 14.08 7.25
C THR A 266 -19.24 14.59 5.81
N GLY A 267 -18.41 14.05 4.92
CA GLY A 267 -18.39 14.42 3.51
C GLY A 267 -19.69 14.02 2.80
N TYR A 268 -20.15 12.79 3.00
CA TYR A 268 -21.36 12.28 2.36
C TYR A 268 -22.62 13.04 2.82
N LEU A 269 -22.78 13.29 4.12
CA LEU A 269 -23.92 14.03 4.64
C LEU A 269 -23.95 15.49 4.17
N SER A 270 -22.82 16.02 3.73
CA SER A 270 -22.74 17.38 3.23
C SER A 270 -22.97 17.51 1.73
N PHE A 271 -22.55 16.53 0.95
CA PHE A 271 -22.57 16.60 -0.52
C PHE A 271 -23.40 15.50 -1.19
N GLY A 272 -23.74 14.43 -0.49
CA GLY A 272 -24.60 13.34 -0.97
C GLY A 272 -24.14 12.75 -2.30
N SER A 273 -25.05 12.68 -3.27
CA SER A 273 -24.78 12.21 -4.64
C SER A 273 -23.82 13.09 -5.43
N ASN A 274 -23.56 14.33 -4.99
CA ASN A 274 -22.63 15.25 -5.61
C ASN A 274 -21.21 15.12 -5.05
N SER A 275 -20.94 14.13 -4.19
CA SER A 275 -19.60 13.88 -3.65
C SER A 275 -18.63 13.52 -4.77
N LYS A 276 -17.62 14.37 -4.99
CA LYS A 276 -16.55 14.10 -5.96
C LYS A 276 -15.52 13.14 -5.36
N ALA A 277 -14.76 12.47 -6.23
CA ALA A 277 -13.65 11.59 -5.82
C ALA A 277 -12.55 12.32 -5.05
N ASN A 278 -12.40 13.62 -5.30
CA ASN A 278 -11.62 14.51 -4.46
C ASN A 278 -12.59 15.47 -3.75
N ILE A 279 -12.89 15.20 -2.50
CA ILE A 279 -13.87 15.96 -1.73
C ILE A 279 -13.53 17.45 -1.61
N LEU A 280 -12.24 17.82 -1.70
CA LEU A 280 -11.82 19.23 -1.65
C LEU A 280 -12.35 20.05 -2.83
N GLU A 281 -12.68 19.41 -3.95
CA GLU A 281 -13.30 20.06 -5.12
C GLU A 281 -14.80 20.35 -4.94
N ASN A 282 -15.44 19.83 -3.90
CA ASN A 282 -16.83 20.13 -3.59
C ASN A 282 -17.01 21.51 -2.93
N PHE A 283 -15.91 22.08 -2.42
CA PHE A 283 -15.94 23.37 -1.73
C PHE A 283 -15.74 24.53 -2.70
N PRO A 284 -16.37 25.70 -2.46
CA PRO A 284 -16.20 26.87 -3.30
C PRO A 284 -14.78 27.41 -3.24
N ASP A 285 -14.38 28.06 -4.31
CA ASP A 285 -13.06 28.68 -4.45
C ASP A 285 -12.83 29.86 -3.50
N SER A 286 -13.90 30.44 -2.96
CA SER A 286 -13.84 31.53 -1.98
C SER A 286 -13.49 31.08 -0.55
N ASP A 287 -13.47 29.77 -0.28
CA ASP A 287 -13.15 29.24 1.06
C ASP A 287 -11.65 29.13 1.27
N ASN A 288 -11.05 30.20 1.82
CA ASN A 288 -9.62 30.26 2.08
C ASN A 288 -9.12 29.17 3.06
N PHE A 289 -9.99 28.67 3.94
CA PHE A 289 -9.61 27.59 4.86
C PHE A 289 -9.41 26.26 4.12
N ILE A 290 -10.29 25.97 3.18
CA ILE A 290 -10.14 24.81 2.29
C ILE A 290 -8.98 25.02 1.30
N ASN A 291 -8.79 26.25 0.79
CA ASN A 291 -7.68 26.56 -0.12
C ASN A 291 -6.32 26.34 0.54
N LEU A 292 -6.19 26.66 1.83
CA LEU A 292 -4.99 26.29 2.59
C LEU A 292 -4.82 24.76 2.65
N GLY A 293 -5.90 24.01 2.83
CA GLY A 293 -5.87 22.54 2.76
C GLY A 293 -5.43 22.01 1.40
N ARG A 294 -5.94 22.59 0.30
CA ARG A 294 -5.51 22.28 -1.08
C ARG A 294 -4.01 22.49 -1.25
N LEU A 295 -3.48 23.63 -0.77
CA LEU A 295 -2.06 23.97 -0.85
C LEU A 295 -1.20 22.99 -0.05
N LEU A 296 -1.53 22.77 1.21
CA LEU A 296 -0.80 21.89 2.10
C LEU A 296 -0.78 20.46 1.56
N PHE A 297 -1.91 19.99 1.00
CA PHE A 297 -2.00 18.66 0.44
C PHE A 297 -1.18 18.51 -0.84
N ALA A 298 -1.24 19.48 -1.74
CA ALA A 298 -0.41 19.50 -2.94
C ALA A 298 1.10 19.42 -2.57
N ILE A 299 1.54 20.26 -1.62
CA ILE A 299 2.92 20.25 -1.13
C ILE A 299 3.29 18.88 -0.53
N SER A 300 2.40 18.33 0.30
CA SER A 300 2.56 17.00 0.88
C SER A 300 2.78 15.93 -0.18
N LEU A 301 1.93 15.89 -1.20
CA LEU A 301 2.01 14.90 -2.28
C LEU A 301 3.24 15.11 -3.15
N ILE A 302 3.66 16.35 -3.42
CA ILE A 302 4.90 16.65 -4.17
C ILE A 302 6.12 15.99 -3.49
N PHE A 303 6.22 16.06 -2.16
CA PHE A 303 7.32 15.44 -1.43
C PHE A 303 7.16 13.93 -1.21
N THR A 304 5.92 13.43 -1.22
CA THR A 304 5.63 11.99 -1.04
C THR A 304 5.78 11.22 -2.35
N THR A 305 5.51 11.83 -3.50
CA THR A 305 5.57 11.19 -4.82
C THR A 305 6.92 10.53 -5.09
N PRO A 306 8.10 11.15 -4.83
CA PRO A 306 9.38 10.49 -5.01
C PRO A 306 9.54 9.22 -4.16
N LEU A 307 9.05 9.22 -2.92
CA LEU A 307 9.14 8.06 -2.04
C LEU A 307 8.31 6.88 -2.55
N GLY A 308 7.16 7.15 -3.17
CA GLY A 308 6.35 6.13 -3.84
C GLY A 308 6.94 5.65 -5.17
N PHE A 309 7.75 6.49 -5.82
CA PHE A 309 8.33 6.18 -7.13
C PHE A 309 9.63 5.34 -7.03
N TYR A 310 10.46 5.53 -6.01
CA TYR A 310 11.73 4.80 -5.87
C TYR A 310 11.56 3.28 -5.92
N PRO A 311 10.61 2.65 -5.21
CA PRO A 311 10.41 1.21 -5.31
C PRO A 311 10.07 0.73 -6.73
N ILE A 312 9.34 1.55 -7.53
CA ILE A 312 9.02 1.23 -8.92
C ILE A 312 10.31 1.13 -9.73
N ARG A 313 11.14 2.19 -9.65
CA ARG A 313 12.42 2.25 -10.34
C ARG A 313 13.29 1.06 -9.95
N ASP A 314 13.45 0.82 -8.65
CA ASP A 314 14.34 -0.23 -8.14
C ASP A 314 13.86 -1.62 -8.60
N THR A 315 12.56 -1.90 -8.55
CA THR A 315 12.00 -3.17 -9.06
C THR A 315 12.19 -3.32 -10.57
N VAL A 316 11.97 -2.26 -11.35
CA VAL A 316 12.13 -2.32 -12.81
C VAL A 316 13.60 -2.49 -13.19
N THR A 317 14.53 -1.79 -12.54
CA THR A 317 15.97 -1.94 -12.80
C THR A 317 16.47 -3.33 -12.43
N GLU A 318 15.99 -3.92 -11.33
CA GLU A 318 16.26 -5.30 -10.95
C GLU A 318 15.75 -6.30 -12.00
N MET A 319 14.52 -6.12 -12.47
CA MET A 319 13.94 -6.98 -13.52
C MET A 319 14.69 -6.89 -14.84
N LEU A 320 15.20 -5.72 -15.18
CA LEU A 320 16.04 -5.49 -16.38
C LEU A 320 17.50 -5.94 -16.19
N LYS A 321 17.84 -6.46 -14.99
CA LYS A 321 19.22 -6.85 -14.62
C LYS A 321 20.25 -5.74 -14.82
N ILE A 322 19.83 -4.51 -14.58
CA ILE A 322 20.72 -3.34 -14.59
C ILE A 322 21.44 -3.33 -13.24
N ASP A 323 22.72 -3.78 -13.25
CA ASP A 323 23.55 -3.87 -12.04
C ASP A 323 23.98 -2.48 -11.55
N PRO A 324 23.50 -2.03 -10.36
CA PRO A 324 23.85 -0.70 -9.83
C PRO A 324 25.33 -0.54 -9.47
N GLU A 325 26.08 -1.63 -9.31
CA GLU A 325 27.51 -1.60 -8.90
C GLU A 325 28.47 -1.42 -10.07
N ARG A 326 28.06 -1.62 -11.32
CA ARG A 326 28.87 -1.36 -12.50
C ARG A 326 28.90 0.13 -12.89
N HIS A 327 29.84 0.78 -12.40
CA HIS A 327 30.17 2.19 -12.14
C HIS A 327 29.89 3.31 -13.15
N ASN A 328 29.46 3.18 -14.38
CA ASN A 328 29.14 4.36 -15.22
C ASN A 328 27.99 4.14 -16.23
N VAL A 329 27.89 2.96 -16.81
CA VAL A 329 26.81 2.62 -17.76
C VAL A 329 25.47 2.53 -17.02
N SER A 330 25.51 2.10 -15.77
CA SER A 330 24.37 1.91 -14.88
C SER A 330 23.66 3.22 -14.52
N ARG A 331 24.39 4.33 -14.27
CA ARG A 331 23.79 5.62 -13.87
C ARG A 331 22.94 6.26 -14.97
N VAL A 332 23.43 6.17 -16.20
CA VAL A 332 22.71 6.72 -17.37
C VAL A 332 21.42 5.92 -17.59
N TRP A 333 21.51 4.60 -17.53
CA TRP A 333 20.33 3.73 -17.69
C TRP A 333 19.31 3.91 -16.56
N GLU A 334 19.77 4.02 -15.30
CA GLU A 334 18.91 4.33 -14.17
C GLU A 334 18.17 5.66 -14.35
N SER A 335 18.89 6.69 -14.82
CA SER A 335 18.30 8.00 -15.12
C SER A 335 17.32 7.94 -16.28
N ILE A 336 17.64 7.22 -17.34
CA ILE A 336 16.73 7.01 -18.48
C ILE A 336 15.46 6.29 -18.03
N CYS A 337 15.60 5.19 -17.28
CA CYS A 337 14.45 4.46 -16.71
C CYS A 337 13.59 5.39 -15.84
N THR A 338 14.19 6.20 -14.97
CA THR A 338 13.48 7.17 -14.13
C THR A 338 12.67 8.14 -14.98
N VAL A 339 13.29 8.76 -15.99
CA VAL A 339 12.62 9.74 -16.87
C VAL A 339 11.49 9.08 -17.64
N VAL A 340 11.73 7.92 -18.25
CA VAL A 340 10.74 7.23 -19.08
C VAL A 340 9.55 6.78 -18.25
N LEU A 341 9.79 6.11 -17.12
CA LEU A 341 8.73 5.62 -16.24
C LEU A 341 7.90 6.78 -15.68
N PHE A 342 8.58 7.85 -15.22
CA PHE A 342 7.89 9.00 -14.67
C PHE A 342 7.12 9.78 -15.74
N ALA A 343 7.66 9.92 -16.95
CA ALA A 343 6.97 10.55 -18.06
C ALA A 343 5.69 9.79 -18.42
N ILE A 344 5.71 8.46 -18.40
CA ILE A 344 4.50 7.63 -18.60
C ILE A 344 3.45 7.95 -17.53
N CYS A 345 3.86 8.00 -16.25
CA CYS A 345 2.95 8.36 -15.17
C CYS A 345 2.39 9.78 -15.32
N ALA A 346 3.23 10.75 -15.67
CA ALA A 346 2.83 12.15 -15.85
C ALA A 346 1.85 12.33 -17.00
N VAL A 347 2.10 11.68 -18.15
CA VAL A 347 1.20 11.71 -19.31
C VAL A 347 -0.13 11.04 -18.95
N ALA A 348 -0.10 9.87 -18.31
CA ALA A 348 -1.31 9.19 -17.87
C ALA A 348 -2.14 10.06 -16.93
N ALA A 349 -1.51 10.70 -15.93
CA ALA A 349 -2.18 11.61 -14.99
C ALA A 349 -2.75 12.86 -15.66
N ALA A 350 -2.07 13.38 -16.68
CA ALA A 350 -2.52 14.56 -17.41
C ALA A 350 -3.71 14.27 -18.35
N LEU A 351 -3.78 13.08 -18.91
CA LEU A 351 -4.85 12.64 -19.81
C LEU A 351 -6.05 12.07 -19.06
N CYS A 352 -5.84 11.38 -17.93
CA CYS A 352 -6.92 10.84 -17.13
C CYS A 352 -7.58 11.98 -16.32
N THR A 353 -8.88 12.18 -16.55
CA THR A 353 -9.66 13.25 -15.90
C THR A 353 -10.55 12.73 -14.77
N ASP A 354 -10.83 11.43 -14.75
CA ASP A 354 -11.67 10.79 -13.73
C ASP A 354 -10.83 10.16 -12.63
N LEU A 355 -10.68 10.89 -11.52
CA LEU A 355 -9.96 10.43 -10.35
C LEU A 355 -10.67 9.24 -9.67
N GLY A 356 -12.00 9.20 -9.70
CA GLY A 356 -12.78 8.10 -9.13
C GLY A 356 -12.50 6.79 -9.85
N LEU A 357 -12.55 6.81 -11.18
CA LEU A 357 -12.20 5.67 -12.02
C LEU A 357 -10.76 5.18 -11.78
N ALA A 358 -9.81 6.10 -11.61
CA ALA A 358 -8.42 5.73 -11.31
C ALA A 358 -8.31 5.01 -9.96
N TYR A 359 -8.98 5.49 -8.89
CA TYR A 359 -9.04 4.80 -7.61
C TYR A 359 -9.69 3.41 -7.70
N GLU A 360 -10.80 3.32 -8.43
CA GLU A 360 -11.54 2.06 -8.65
C GLU A 360 -10.66 1.02 -9.33
N LEU A 361 -9.97 1.40 -10.42
CA LEU A 361 -9.08 0.52 -11.19
C LEU A 361 -7.89 0.03 -10.38
N ILE A 362 -7.17 0.94 -9.73
CA ILE A 362 -5.98 0.57 -8.95
C ILE A 362 -6.39 -0.32 -7.77
N GLY A 363 -7.45 0.04 -7.08
CA GLY A 363 -7.98 -0.75 -5.98
C GLY A 363 -8.42 -2.15 -6.38
N ALA A 364 -9.12 -2.27 -7.52
CA ALA A 364 -9.58 -3.55 -8.01
C ALA A 364 -8.42 -4.42 -8.56
N LEU A 365 -7.53 -3.85 -9.38
CA LEU A 365 -6.48 -4.63 -10.08
C LEU A 365 -5.32 -5.03 -9.17
N SER A 366 -4.81 -4.11 -8.36
CA SER A 366 -3.56 -4.30 -7.64
C SER A 366 -3.72 -4.35 -6.13
N SER A 367 -4.42 -3.36 -5.54
CA SER A 367 -4.54 -3.29 -4.08
C SER A 367 -5.28 -4.50 -3.51
N SER A 368 -6.29 -5.03 -4.22
CA SER A 368 -6.99 -6.26 -3.83
C SER A 368 -6.07 -7.48 -3.79
N VAL A 369 -5.11 -7.57 -4.71
CA VAL A 369 -4.13 -8.66 -4.78
C VAL A 369 -3.07 -8.51 -3.69
N VAL A 370 -2.46 -7.32 -3.59
CA VAL A 370 -1.34 -7.05 -2.67
C VAL A 370 -1.78 -7.06 -1.21
N ASN A 371 -2.98 -6.53 -0.91
CA ASN A 371 -3.41 -6.35 0.48
C ASN A 371 -4.35 -7.45 1.00
N PHE A 372 -4.97 -8.26 0.14
CA PHE A 372 -5.89 -9.30 0.58
C PHE A 372 -5.51 -10.67 0.04
N LEU A 373 -5.43 -10.85 -1.28
CA LEU A 373 -5.21 -12.15 -1.88
C LEU A 373 -3.86 -12.75 -1.47
N LEU A 374 -2.76 -12.05 -1.73
CA LEU A 374 -1.42 -12.59 -1.48
C LEU A 374 -1.11 -12.80 0.00
N PRO A 375 -1.39 -11.88 0.94
CA PRO A 375 -1.17 -12.12 2.36
C PRO A 375 -1.92 -13.35 2.89
N ALA A 376 -3.16 -13.55 2.43
CA ALA A 376 -3.97 -14.69 2.81
C ALA A 376 -3.40 -16.01 2.26
N LEU A 377 -3.04 -16.05 0.96
CA LEU A 377 -2.42 -17.23 0.35
C LEU A 377 -1.09 -17.55 0.99
N VAL A 378 -0.25 -16.54 1.21
CA VAL A 378 1.05 -16.73 1.86
C VAL A 378 0.88 -17.27 3.29
N TYR A 379 -0.10 -16.80 4.05
CA TYR A 379 -0.41 -17.32 5.38
C TYR A 379 -0.82 -18.80 5.35
N LEU A 380 -1.64 -19.20 4.37
CA LEU A 380 -2.13 -20.56 4.20
C LEU A 380 -1.00 -21.54 3.85
N TRP A 381 -0.04 -21.12 3.03
CA TRP A 381 1.04 -21.99 2.53
C TRP A 381 2.40 -21.80 3.22
N ALA A 382 2.60 -20.74 4.00
CA ALA A 382 3.85 -20.54 4.74
C ALA A 382 4.06 -21.62 5.80
N GLY A 383 5.19 -22.31 5.71
CA GLY A 383 5.54 -23.39 6.65
C GLY A 383 4.96 -24.75 6.30
N THR A 384 4.25 -24.89 5.19
CA THR A 384 3.92 -26.19 4.61
C THR A 384 5.07 -26.63 3.70
N ASN A 385 5.66 -27.80 3.94
CA ASN A 385 6.70 -28.38 3.07
C ASN A 385 6.15 -28.83 1.69
N VAL A 386 4.95 -28.40 1.32
CA VAL A 386 4.23 -28.79 0.11
C VAL A 386 4.14 -27.60 -0.82
N SER A 387 4.87 -27.64 -1.94
CA SER A 387 4.75 -26.61 -2.98
C SER A 387 3.36 -26.67 -3.65
N LEU A 388 2.89 -25.50 -4.13
CA LEU A 388 1.62 -25.40 -4.87
C LEU A 388 1.54 -26.42 -6.03
N GLY A 389 2.68 -26.69 -6.70
CA GLY A 389 2.79 -27.70 -7.76
C GLY A 389 2.52 -29.12 -7.25
N GLN A 390 2.93 -29.45 -6.04
CA GLN A 390 2.65 -30.77 -5.44
C GLN A 390 1.19 -30.91 -5.01
N ILE A 391 0.55 -29.81 -4.59
CA ILE A 391 -0.88 -29.81 -4.26
C ILE A 391 -1.71 -30.01 -5.54
N ILE A 392 -1.39 -29.28 -6.61
CA ILE A 392 -2.07 -29.41 -7.91
C ILE A 392 -1.86 -30.81 -8.49
N SER A 393 -0.65 -31.37 -8.39
CA SER A 393 -0.39 -32.73 -8.86
C SER A 393 -1.12 -33.80 -8.03
N LYS A 394 -1.21 -33.66 -6.71
CA LYS A 394 -1.99 -34.52 -5.83
C LYS A 394 -3.49 -34.39 -6.10
N TRP A 395 -3.99 -33.19 -6.31
CA TRP A 395 -5.39 -32.96 -6.66
C TRP A 395 -5.76 -33.59 -8.01
N LYS A 396 -4.89 -33.46 -9.04
CA LYS A 396 -5.07 -34.13 -10.34
C LYS A 396 -5.01 -35.66 -10.22
N ALA A 397 -4.14 -36.17 -9.36
CA ALA A 397 -4.04 -37.63 -9.11
C ALA A 397 -5.27 -38.16 -8.35
N SER A 398 -5.82 -37.39 -7.40
CA SER A 398 -7.03 -37.75 -6.64
C SER A 398 -8.30 -37.67 -7.50
N SER A 399 -8.34 -36.76 -8.48
CA SER A 399 -9.48 -36.64 -9.40
C SER A 399 -9.53 -37.77 -10.45
N GLY A 400 -8.46 -38.56 -10.58
CA GLY A 400 -8.37 -39.67 -11.54
C GLY A 400 -8.65 -41.08 -10.97
N ASN A 401 -8.72 -41.25 -9.67
CA ASN A 401 -8.96 -42.57 -9.04
C ASN A 401 -10.04 -42.44 -7.96
N GLY A 402 -11.22 -42.92 -8.26
CA GLY A 402 -12.36 -42.96 -7.35
C GLY A 402 -12.20 -43.98 -6.21
N SER A 403 -11.22 -43.82 -5.33
CA SER A 403 -11.14 -44.55 -4.08
C SER A 403 -11.22 -43.57 -2.89
N HIS A 404 -12.36 -43.64 -2.20
CA HIS A 404 -12.60 -43.00 -0.92
C HIS A 404 -11.59 -43.49 0.12
N THR A 405 -10.57 -42.72 0.42
CA THR A 405 -9.85 -42.80 1.67
C THR A 405 -9.97 -41.47 2.40
N GLU A 406 -10.49 -41.59 3.58
CA GLU A 406 -10.96 -40.60 4.56
C GLU A 406 -9.78 -39.80 5.18
N HIS A 407 -9.02 -39.06 4.35
CA HIS A 407 -8.09 -38.02 4.79
C HIS A 407 -8.18 -36.86 3.83
N ASP A 408 -8.98 -35.89 4.25
CA ASP A 408 -9.11 -34.63 3.53
C ASP A 408 -7.73 -33.92 3.49
N PRO A 409 -7.09 -33.79 2.30
CA PRO A 409 -5.78 -33.15 2.18
C PRO A 409 -5.76 -31.70 2.66
N LEU A 410 -6.94 -31.06 2.74
CA LEU A 410 -7.10 -29.68 3.19
C LEU A 410 -6.99 -29.56 4.72
N LEU A 411 -7.37 -30.59 5.47
CA LEU A 411 -7.20 -30.65 6.93
C LEU A 411 -5.74 -30.91 7.34
N ALA A 412 -4.99 -31.65 6.54
CA ALA A 412 -3.54 -31.87 6.76
C ALA A 412 -2.71 -30.61 6.51
N LEU A 413 -3.23 -29.63 5.76
CA LEU A 413 -2.58 -28.33 5.51
C LEU A 413 -2.77 -27.34 6.67
N ALA A 414 -3.79 -27.52 7.51
CA ALA A 414 -4.06 -26.67 8.68
C ALA A 414 -3.14 -26.96 9.87
N GLY A 415 -2.48 -28.13 9.92
CA GLY A 415 -1.67 -28.58 11.03
C GLY A 415 -0.22 -28.88 10.63
N GLY A 416 0.59 -27.85 10.47
CA GLY A 416 2.05 -27.99 10.50
C GLY A 416 2.53 -28.19 11.93
N SER A 417 2.92 -29.41 12.26
CA SER A 417 3.64 -29.91 13.44
C SER A 417 2.82 -30.59 14.53
N THR A 418 3.17 -31.84 14.73
CA THR A 418 3.10 -32.67 15.95
C THR A 418 1.75 -32.78 16.66
N GLU A 419 1.17 -34.00 16.56
CA GLU A 419 0.34 -34.69 17.59
C GLU A 419 -0.54 -33.82 18.49
N GLY A 420 -1.46 -33.02 17.89
CA GLY A 420 -2.48 -32.32 18.62
C GLY A 420 -3.66 -32.00 17.69
N LYS A 421 -4.90 -32.18 18.18
CA LYS A 421 -6.09 -31.70 17.48
C LYS A 421 -5.91 -30.22 17.19
N PRO A 422 -6.24 -29.73 15.97
CA PRO A 422 -6.14 -28.31 15.65
C PRO A 422 -6.98 -27.51 16.67
N ASP A 423 -6.39 -26.46 17.25
CA ASP A 423 -7.10 -25.57 18.16
C ASP A 423 -8.22 -24.85 17.36
N ILE A 424 -9.38 -24.65 17.99
CA ILE A 424 -10.51 -23.91 17.38
C ILE A 424 -10.07 -22.55 16.85
N ARG A 425 -9.06 -21.93 17.48
CA ARG A 425 -8.45 -20.68 17.03
C ARG A 425 -7.74 -20.83 15.68
N ASP A 426 -7.05 -21.94 15.44
CA ASP A 426 -6.34 -22.19 14.18
C ASP A 426 -7.33 -22.40 13.03
N ILE A 427 -8.44 -23.13 13.30
CA ILE A 427 -9.52 -23.31 12.32
C ILE A 427 -10.16 -21.95 11.97
N GLY A 428 -10.43 -21.11 12.97
CA GLY A 428 -11.01 -19.77 12.76
C GLY A 428 -10.12 -18.88 11.89
N LEU A 429 -8.80 -18.85 12.16
CA LEU A 429 -7.83 -18.11 11.37
C LEU A 429 -7.70 -18.65 9.93
N TRP A 430 -7.80 -19.96 9.76
CA TRP A 430 -7.77 -20.62 8.46
C TRP A 430 -9.00 -20.25 7.61
N ILE A 431 -10.21 -20.30 8.19
CA ILE A 431 -11.44 -19.86 7.53
C ILE A 431 -11.33 -18.38 7.16
N LEU A 432 -10.85 -17.54 8.07
CA LEU A 432 -10.66 -16.12 7.83
C LEU A 432 -9.68 -15.87 6.68
N ALA A 433 -8.58 -16.65 6.59
CA ALA A 433 -7.63 -16.54 5.49
C ALA A 433 -8.29 -16.84 4.13
N TRP A 434 -9.10 -17.89 4.03
CA TRP A 434 -9.85 -18.18 2.81
C TRP A 434 -10.89 -17.09 2.49
N THR A 435 -11.54 -16.54 3.50
CA THR A 435 -12.49 -15.42 3.31
C THR A 435 -11.78 -14.19 2.75
N VAL A 436 -10.59 -13.86 3.27
CA VAL A 436 -9.78 -12.73 2.79
C VAL A 436 -9.29 -12.98 1.36
N ALA A 437 -8.84 -14.20 1.05
CA ALA A 437 -8.43 -14.56 -0.30
C ALA A 437 -9.60 -14.47 -1.30
N ALA A 438 -10.76 -15.01 -0.94
CA ALA A 438 -11.96 -14.94 -1.74
C ALA A 438 -12.43 -13.49 -1.97
N PHE A 439 -12.37 -12.64 -0.95
CA PHE A 439 -12.66 -11.22 -1.08
C PHE A 439 -11.70 -10.53 -2.06
N GLY A 440 -10.37 -10.79 -1.96
CA GLY A 440 -9.39 -10.24 -2.88
C GLY A 440 -9.67 -10.64 -4.34
N VAL A 441 -9.98 -11.91 -4.61
CA VAL A 441 -10.35 -12.39 -5.95
C VAL A 441 -11.66 -11.75 -6.42
N TRP A 442 -12.66 -11.65 -5.54
CA TRP A 442 -13.95 -11.07 -5.85
C TRP A 442 -13.83 -9.60 -6.28
N VAL A 443 -13.10 -8.78 -5.52
CA VAL A 443 -12.85 -7.37 -5.86
C VAL A 443 -12.05 -7.27 -7.15
N MET A 444 -11.00 -8.07 -7.32
CA MET A 444 -10.16 -8.06 -8.52
C MET A 444 -10.98 -8.39 -9.78
N VAL A 445 -11.68 -9.50 -9.78
CA VAL A 445 -12.36 -9.99 -11.00
C VAL A 445 -13.61 -9.18 -11.31
N LEU A 446 -14.53 -9.06 -10.34
CA LEU A 446 -15.82 -8.40 -10.59
C LEU A 446 -15.68 -6.88 -10.63
N GLY A 447 -14.78 -6.30 -9.81
CA GLY A 447 -14.49 -4.86 -9.86
C GLY A 447 -13.95 -4.47 -11.22
N THR A 448 -12.91 -5.16 -11.70
CA THR A 448 -12.29 -4.90 -13.02
C THR A 448 -13.27 -5.15 -14.17
N TYR A 449 -14.04 -6.25 -14.13
CA TYR A 449 -15.04 -6.55 -15.15
C TYR A 449 -16.10 -5.45 -15.26
N ASN A 450 -16.61 -4.96 -14.13
CA ASN A 450 -17.67 -3.94 -14.13
C ASN A 450 -17.13 -2.60 -14.64
N ILE A 451 -15.93 -2.20 -14.23
CA ILE A 451 -15.26 -0.99 -14.72
C ILE A 451 -15.04 -1.09 -16.25
N GLY A 452 -14.58 -2.26 -16.74
CA GLY A 452 -14.38 -2.48 -18.18
C GLY A 452 -15.65 -2.46 -19.03
N ARG A 453 -16.85 -2.60 -18.42
CA ARG A 453 -18.14 -2.44 -19.12
C ARG A 453 -18.60 -1.00 -19.20
N GLU A 454 -18.12 -0.15 -18.32
CA GLU A 454 -18.48 1.27 -18.24
C GLU A 454 -17.55 2.16 -19.09
N LEU A 455 -16.34 1.68 -19.42
CA LEU A 455 -15.41 2.28 -20.39
C LEU A 455 -15.80 1.97 -21.83
#